data_030ae0c9b00b3e23e3cb700cd4bb7ad2
#
_entry.id   030ae0c9b00b3e23e3cb700cd4bb7ad2
#
_cell.length_a   1.000
_cell.length_b   1.000
_cell.length_c   1.000
_cell.angle_alpha   90.00
_cell.angle_beta   90.00
_cell.angle_gamma   90.00
#
_symmetry.space_group_name_H-M   'P 1'
#
loop_
_entity.id
_entity.type
_entity.pdbx_description
1 polymer ?
#
loop_
_entity_poly.entity_id
_entity_poly.type
_entity_poly.pdbx_seq_one_letter_code
_entity_poly.pdbx_strand_id
1 'polypeptide(L)'
;GINMNKIDTSSWKEFEISELFDIHPTKNLGLTNHELFSTTGNTPVVVNSSCNNGIGGYVDLPATEDGGIITFSDTTDANSIFYQKENFIEYSHVQGMYPKFDNNSDEIIQYIMTVFKAKALTKGYNYSNKFRRDDALKTKILLPAKTINEPDWQFMENYIKELTTKTSKNINLLLKVS
;
A
#
# COMPACT_ATOMS: atom_id res chain seq x y z
N GLY A 1 22.20 -19.26 4.16
CA GLY A 1 21.54 -18.17 4.86
C GLY A 1 21.51 -16.94 3.99
N ILE A 2 20.39 -16.25 3.91
CA ILE A 2 20.45 -14.87 3.45
C ILE A 2 21.28 -14.17 4.49
N ASN A 3 22.42 -13.77 4.07
CA ASN A 3 23.19 -12.79 4.79
C ASN A 3 22.32 -11.52 4.83
N MET A 4 21.58 -11.31 5.93
CA MET A 4 21.02 -10.02 6.27
C MET A 4 22.14 -9.01 6.53
N ASN A 5 23.39 -9.36 6.15
CA ASN A 5 24.54 -8.52 6.19
C ASN A 5 24.32 -7.36 5.24
N LYS A 6 23.88 -6.26 5.84
CA LYS A 6 24.03 -4.91 5.31
C LYS A 6 23.83 -4.82 3.80
N ILE A 7 22.55 -4.68 3.39
CA ILE A 7 22.24 -4.11 2.09
C ILE A 7 23.03 -2.81 2.00
N ASP A 8 23.88 -2.70 0.96
CA ASP A 8 24.60 -1.47 0.69
C ASP A 8 23.59 -0.41 0.21
N THR A 9 23.28 0.55 1.06
CA THR A 9 22.33 1.62 0.76
C THR A 9 23.03 2.90 0.30
N SER A 10 24.33 2.87 0.00
CA SER A 10 25.09 4.06 -0.38
C SER A 10 24.58 4.72 -1.65
N SER A 11 23.99 3.95 -2.58
CA SER A 11 23.38 4.44 -3.81
C SER A 11 21.91 4.82 -3.67
N TRP A 12 21.31 4.59 -2.50
CA TRP A 12 19.90 4.90 -2.29
C TRP A 12 19.71 6.40 -2.18
N LYS A 13 18.56 6.87 -2.66
CA LYS A 13 18.22 8.29 -2.69
C LYS A 13 16.87 8.53 -2.03
N GLU A 14 16.69 9.74 -1.56
CA GLU A 14 15.44 10.20 -0.96
C GLU A 14 14.49 10.66 -2.08
N PHE A 15 13.25 10.16 -2.01
CA PHE A 15 12.17 10.54 -2.92
C PHE A 15 10.99 11.02 -2.09
N GLU A 16 10.42 12.15 -2.47
CA GLU A 16 9.17 12.62 -1.88
C GLU A 16 8.01 11.89 -2.54
N ILE A 17 7.00 11.50 -1.77
CA ILE A 17 5.85 10.76 -2.28
C ILE A 17 5.16 11.53 -3.42
N SER A 18 5.10 12.85 -3.36
CA SER A 18 4.55 13.69 -4.43
C SER A 18 5.25 13.52 -5.79
N GLU A 19 6.50 13.08 -5.81
CA GLU A 19 7.23 12.79 -7.04
C GLU A 19 6.78 11.46 -7.68
N LEU A 20 6.22 10.55 -6.88
CA LEU A 20 5.91 9.18 -7.28
C LEU A 20 4.41 8.92 -7.46
N PHE A 21 3.56 9.66 -6.76
CA PHE A 21 2.12 9.41 -6.73
C PHE A 21 1.31 10.69 -6.82
N ASP A 22 0.19 10.61 -7.54
CA ASP A 22 -0.94 11.49 -7.34
C ASP A 22 -1.81 10.93 -6.22
N ILE A 23 -2.31 11.78 -5.34
CA ILE A 23 -3.19 11.37 -4.24
C ILE A 23 -4.49 12.15 -4.33
N HIS A 24 -5.61 11.43 -4.36
CA HIS A 24 -6.93 12.04 -4.31
C HIS A 24 -7.94 11.06 -3.70
N PRO A 25 -9.11 11.56 -3.25
CA PRO A 25 -10.16 10.69 -2.74
C PRO A 25 -10.56 9.65 -3.79
N THR A 26 -10.84 8.44 -3.34
CA THR A 26 -11.40 7.39 -4.18
C THR A 26 -12.88 7.66 -4.47
N LYS A 27 -13.44 6.98 -5.48
CA LYS A 27 -14.83 7.21 -5.92
C LYS A 27 -15.81 6.62 -4.91
N ASN A 28 -16.71 7.46 -4.42
CA ASN A 28 -17.78 7.08 -3.51
C ASN A 28 -19.07 6.80 -4.28
N LEU A 29 -19.76 5.70 -3.97
CA LEU A 29 -21.07 5.35 -4.55
C LEU A 29 -22.21 6.19 -3.98
N GLY A 30 -21.99 6.94 -2.90
CA GLY A 30 -23.04 7.71 -2.22
C GLY A 30 -24.04 6.84 -1.47
N LEU A 31 -23.72 5.58 -1.22
CA LEU A 31 -24.55 4.64 -0.46
C LEU A 31 -24.29 4.77 1.04
N THR A 32 -25.32 4.53 1.84
CA THR A 32 -25.15 4.36 3.29
C THR A 32 -24.42 3.05 3.57
N ASN A 33 -23.87 2.94 4.79
CA ASN A 33 -23.22 1.70 5.24
C ASN A 33 -24.16 0.49 5.14
N HIS A 34 -25.42 0.68 5.54
CA HIS A 34 -26.45 -0.36 5.45
C HIS A 34 -26.73 -0.80 4.01
N GLU A 35 -26.87 0.16 3.10
CA GLU A 35 -27.09 -0.12 1.67
C GLU A 35 -25.89 -0.81 1.04
N LEU A 36 -24.67 -0.32 1.33
CA LEU A 36 -23.44 -0.86 0.77
C LEU A 36 -23.24 -2.33 1.16
N PHE A 37 -23.48 -2.68 2.42
CA PHE A 37 -23.28 -4.04 2.94
C PHE A 37 -24.57 -4.88 2.94
N SER A 38 -25.60 -4.46 2.22
CA SER A 38 -26.86 -5.20 2.12
C SER A 38 -26.77 -6.50 1.32
N THR A 39 -25.74 -6.65 0.48
CA THR A 39 -25.48 -7.84 -0.32
C THR A 39 -24.17 -8.49 0.07
N THR A 40 -23.98 -9.74 -0.30
CA THR A 40 -22.73 -10.48 -0.15
C THR A 40 -22.25 -10.95 -1.50
N GLY A 41 -20.98 -10.71 -1.81
CA GLY A 41 -20.39 -11.06 -3.11
C GLY A 41 -18.86 -11.08 -3.03
N ASN A 42 -18.20 -10.75 -4.14
CA ASN A 42 -16.76 -10.88 -4.31
C ASN A 42 -16.01 -9.55 -4.41
N THR A 43 -16.72 -8.42 -4.44
CA THR A 43 -16.07 -7.12 -4.54
C THR A 43 -15.67 -6.62 -3.15
N PRO A 44 -14.38 -6.42 -2.88
CA PRO A 44 -13.94 -5.91 -1.59
C PRO A 44 -14.35 -4.45 -1.40
N VAL A 45 -14.70 -4.10 -0.18
CA VAL A 45 -15.01 -2.72 0.24
C VAL A 45 -13.90 -2.23 1.15
N VAL A 46 -13.16 -1.21 0.72
CA VAL A 46 -12.10 -0.59 1.52
C VAL A 46 -12.73 0.47 2.41
N VAL A 47 -12.49 0.36 3.70
CA VAL A 47 -13.02 1.24 4.74
C VAL A 47 -11.88 1.89 5.53
N ASN A 48 -12.21 2.74 6.48
CA ASN A 48 -11.24 3.43 7.33
C ASN A 48 -10.72 2.54 8.47
N SER A 49 -10.24 1.36 8.16
CA SER A 49 -9.76 0.37 9.13
C SER A 49 -8.24 0.23 9.07
N SER A 50 -7.64 -0.07 10.20
CA SER A 50 -6.22 -0.46 10.31
C SER A 50 -6.01 -1.98 10.29
N CYS A 51 -7.08 -2.75 10.12
CA CYS A 51 -7.07 -4.21 10.14
C CYS A 51 -7.50 -4.78 8.79
N ASN A 52 -7.18 -6.05 8.55
CA ASN A 52 -7.65 -6.83 7.40
C ASN A 52 -7.46 -6.13 6.04
N ASN A 53 -6.29 -5.55 5.84
CA ASN A 53 -5.95 -4.79 4.62
C ASN A 53 -6.92 -3.62 4.33
N GLY A 54 -7.58 -3.09 5.36
CA GLY A 54 -8.59 -2.05 5.21
C GLY A 54 -9.94 -2.53 4.70
N ILE A 55 -10.12 -3.83 4.50
CA ILE A 55 -11.34 -4.40 3.92
C ILE A 55 -12.37 -4.65 5.02
N GLY A 56 -13.54 -4.00 4.88
CA GLY A 56 -14.66 -4.13 5.80
C GLY A 56 -15.66 -5.22 5.43
N GLY A 57 -15.60 -5.73 4.21
CA GLY A 57 -16.49 -6.77 3.72
C GLY A 57 -16.39 -6.96 2.22
N TYR A 58 -17.17 -7.91 1.70
CA TYR A 58 -17.27 -8.23 0.27
C TYR A 58 -18.73 -8.18 -0.15
N VAL A 59 -19.02 -7.46 -1.24
CA VAL A 59 -20.39 -7.18 -1.68
C VAL A 59 -20.62 -7.58 -3.13
N ASP A 60 -21.88 -7.68 -3.52
CA ASP A 60 -22.30 -7.96 -4.89
C ASP A 60 -22.65 -6.67 -5.63
N LEU A 61 -21.63 -5.83 -5.80
CA LEU A 61 -21.70 -4.59 -6.55
C LEU A 61 -20.46 -4.47 -7.44
N PRO A 62 -20.56 -3.77 -8.58
CA PRO A 62 -19.39 -3.52 -9.41
C PRO A 62 -18.36 -2.67 -8.67
N ALA A 63 -17.09 -2.98 -8.86
CA ALA A 63 -15.99 -2.15 -8.33
C ALA A 63 -16.03 -0.75 -8.97
N THR A 64 -15.66 0.27 -8.17
CA THR A 64 -15.60 1.66 -8.62
C THR A 64 -14.16 2.14 -8.80
N GLU A 65 -13.21 1.42 -8.25
CA GLU A 65 -11.78 1.73 -8.36
C GLU A 65 -11.01 0.51 -8.86
N ASP A 66 -10.03 0.76 -9.73
CA ASP A 66 -9.09 -0.25 -10.16
C ASP A 66 -8.06 -0.54 -9.08
N GLY A 67 -7.68 -1.81 -8.95
CA GLY A 67 -6.59 -2.24 -8.08
C GLY A 67 -5.22 -1.77 -8.59
N GLY A 68 -4.17 -2.13 -7.85
CA GLY A 68 -2.81 -1.73 -8.16
C GLY A 68 -2.43 -0.39 -7.52
N ILE A 69 -3.14 0.05 -6.50
CA ILE A 69 -2.89 1.31 -5.82
C ILE A 69 -2.74 1.13 -4.30
N ILE A 70 -2.13 2.11 -3.67
CA ILE A 70 -2.07 2.23 -2.21
C ILE A 70 -3.27 3.04 -1.75
N THR A 71 -3.87 2.63 -0.64
CA THR A 71 -4.97 3.37 0.01
C THR A 71 -4.60 3.70 1.44
N PHE A 72 -5.19 4.77 1.97
CA PHE A 72 -5.14 5.09 3.39
C PHE A 72 -6.36 5.90 3.80
N SER A 73 -6.72 5.82 5.08
CA SER A 73 -7.75 6.67 5.67
C SER A 73 -7.14 7.97 6.18
N ASP A 74 -7.82 9.08 5.97
CA ASP A 74 -7.40 10.40 6.45
C ASP A 74 -8.02 10.79 7.79
N THR A 75 -8.51 9.80 8.56
CA THR A 75 -9.26 10.03 9.79
C THR A 75 -8.44 9.90 11.07
N THR A 76 -7.32 9.18 11.04
CA THR A 76 -6.52 8.90 12.24
C THR A 76 -5.02 8.85 11.93
N ASP A 77 -4.41 7.69 12.14
CA ASP A 77 -2.98 7.46 12.01
C ASP A 77 -2.61 6.80 10.68
N ALA A 78 -1.35 6.42 10.54
CA ALA A 78 -0.81 5.80 9.33
C ALA A 78 -0.99 4.27 9.28
N ASN A 79 -1.67 3.65 10.24
CA ASN A 79 -1.89 2.20 10.24
C ASN A 79 -2.86 1.73 9.17
N SER A 80 -3.63 2.63 8.58
CA SER A 80 -4.57 2.32 7.49
C SER A 80 -3.94 2.29 6.10
N ILE A 81 -2.62 2.47 5.99
CA ILE A 81 -1.90 2.40 4.71
C ILE A 81 -1.82 0.93 4.27
N PHE A 82 -2.41 0.63 3.11
CA PHE A 82 -2.43 -0.72 2.55
C PHE A 82 -2.28 -0.69 1.02
N TYR A 83 -1.83 -1.81 0.45
CA TYR A 83 -1.84 -2.03 -0.98
C TYR A 83 -3.10 -2.80 -1.38
N GLN A 84 -3.85 -2.25 -2.33
CA GLN A 84 -5.06 -2.88 -2.88
C GLN A 84 -4.73 -3.47 -4.25
N LYS A 85 -4.55 -4.77 -4.30
CA LYS A 85 -4.25 -5.49 -5.53
C LYS A 85 -5.49 -5.62 -6.42
N GLU A 86 -6.64 -5.92 -5.82
CA GLU A 86 -7.90 -6.16 -6.51
C GLU A 86 -8.68 -4.86 -6.74
N ASN A 87 -9.54 -4.85 -7.76
CA ASN A 87 -10.52 -3.79 -7.94
C ASN A 87 -11.46 -3.75 -6.72
N PHE A 88 -11.88 -2.58 -6.31
CA PHE A 88 -12.60 -2.41 -5.05
C PHE A 88 -13.63 -1.29 -5.10
N ILE A 89 -14.46 -1.25 -4.07
CA ILE A 89 -15.36 -0.13 -3.75
C ILE A 89 -14.79 0.57 -2.53
N GLU A 90 -14.84 1.89 -2.51
CA GLU A 90 -14.45 2.62 -1.31
C GLU A 90 -15.66 2.98 -0.46
N TYR A 91 -15.45 2.98 0.85
CA TYR A 91 -16.27 3.66 1.83
C TYR A 91 -15.64 5.03 2.14
N SER A 92 -16.34 5.91 2.83
CA SER A 92 -15.90 7.30 3.01
C SER A 92 -14.54 7.47 3.68
N HIS A 93 -13.86 8.58 3.40
CA HIS A 93 -12.57 8.99 3.98
C HIS A 93 -11.37 8.13 3.56
N VAL A 94 -11.44 7.48 2.41
CA VAL A 94 -10.32 6.74 1.84
C VAL A 94 -9.66 7.55 0.73
N GLN A 95 -8.34 7.72 0.83
CA GLN A 95 -7.50 8.33 -0.19
C GLN A 95 -6.83 7.25 -1.03
N GLY A 96 -6.75 7.44 -2.33
CA GLY A 96 -6.02 6.59 -3.25
C GLY A 96 -4.71 7.23 -3.68
N MET A 97 -3.64 6.44 -3.75
CA MET A 97 -2.33 6.85 -4.25
C MET A 97 -2.10 6.20 -5.61
N TYR A 98 -2.07 7.01 -6.66
CA TYR A 98 -2.03 6.58 -8.06
C TYR A 98 -0.62 6.78 -8.60
N PRO A 99 0.07 5.70 -9.03
CA PRO A 99 1.46 5.81 -9.52
C PRO A 99 1.58 6.76 -10.71
N LYS A 100 2.60 7.62 -10.68
CA LYS A 100 2.97 8.53 -11.78
C LYS A 100 4.05 7.91 -12.67
N PHE A 101 4.43 6.67 -12.41
CA PHE A 101 5.49 5.94 -13.11
C PHE A 101 4.93 4.66 -13.76
N ASP A 102 5.60 4.20 -14.84
CA ASP A 102 5.13 3.05 -15.62
C ASP A 102 5.52 1.70 -15.02
N ASN A 103 6.61 1.65 -14.25
CA ASN A 103 7.10 0.46 -13.55
C ASN A 103 6.29 0.19 -12.29
N ASN A 104 5.00 -0.13 -12.43
CA ASN A 104 4.04 -0.23 -11.33
C ASN A 104 3.53 -1.65 -11.09
N SER A 105 4.41 -2.65 -11.19
CA SER A 105 4.05 -4.03 -10.83
C SER A 105 3.62 -4.14 -9.37
N ASP A 106 2.88 -5.20 -9.03
CA ASP A 106 2.46 -5.48 -7.65
C ASP A 106 3.65 -5.45 -6.68
N GLU A 107 4.75 -6.06 -7.07
CA GLU A 107 5.96 -6.16 -6.25
C GLU A 107 6.56 -4.78 -5.96
N ILE A 108 6.65 -3.92 -6.97
CA ILE A 108 7.19 -2.57 -6.83
C ILE A 108 6.30 -1.71 -5.94
N ILE A 109 4.99 -1.74 -6.16
CA ILE A 109 4.05 -0.97 -5.32
C ILE A 109 4.06 -1.49 -3.87
N GLN A 110 4.13 -2.79 -3.66
CA GLN A 110 4.26 -3.37 -2.31
C GLN A 110 5.54 -2.94 -1.61
N TYR A 111 6.66 -2.89 -2.34
CA TYR A 111 7.93 -2.39 -1.80
C TYR A 111 7.78 -0.94 -1.31
N ILE A 112 7.28 -0.07 -2.19
CA ILE A 112 7.10 1.35 -1.89
C ILE A 112 6.11 1.54 -0.74
N MET A 113 4.98 0.82 -0.74
CA MET A 113 3.99 0.87 0.33
C MET A 113 4.60 0.53 1.68
N THR A 114 5.41 -0.53 1.74
CA THR A 114 6.05 -0.97 2.97
C THR A 114 7.00 0.09 3.53
N VAL A 115 7.84 0.66 2.68
CA VAL A 115 8.78 1.74 3.06
C VAL A 115 8.02 3.00 3.48
N PHE A 116 7.01 3.38 2.73
CA PHE A 116 6.17 4.55 3.01
C PHE A 116 5.45 4.41 4.36
N LYS A 117 4.79 3.28 4.58
CA LYS A 117 4.09 3.01 5.83
C LYS A 117 5.03 3.05 7.04
N ALA A 118 6.19 2.41 6.94
CA ALA A 118 7.19 2.43 7.99
C ALA A 118 7.64 3.87 8.31
N LYS A 119 7.86 4.69 7.30
CA LYS A 119 8.24 6.10 7.47
C LYS A 119 7.10 6.91 8.10
N ALA A 120 5.89 6.77 7.61
CA ALA A 120 4.72 7.49 8.12
C ALA A 120 4.45 7.15 9.59
N LEU A 121 4.62 5.89 9.98
CA LEU A 121 4.44 5.45 11.37
C LEU A 121 5.43 6.10 12.34
N THR A 122 6.60 6.51 11.88
CA THR A 122 7.58 7.21 12.74
C THR A 122 7.16 8.64 13.10
N LYS A 123 6.17 9.20 12.41
CA LYS A 123 5.74 10.61 12.61
C LYS A 123 4.75 10.79 13.76
N GLY A 124 4.21 9.71 14.31
CA GLY A 124 3.33 9.77 15.46
C GLY A 124 1.95 10.37 15.19
N TYR A 125 1.41 10.23 13.98
CA TYR A 125 0.04 10.67 13.69
C TYR A 125 -0.96 9.96 14.60
N ASN A 126 -2.02 10.67 14.97
CA ASN A 126 -3.06 10.19 15.87
C ASN A 126 -4.39 10.91 15.60
N TYR A 127 -5.40 10.67 16.42
CA TYR A 127 -6.71 11.31 16.28
C TYR A 127 -6.66 12.84 16.37
N SER A 128 -5.76 13.40 17.17
CA SER A 128 -5.60 14.86 17.32
C SER A 128 -4.72 15.48 16.23
N ASN A 129 -3.80 14.71 15.68
CA ASN A 129 -2.91 15.10 14.57
C ASN A 129 -3.00 14.03 13.49
N LYS A 130 -4.03 14.12 12.68
CA LYS A 130 -4.40 13.10 11.70
C LYS A 130 -3.41 13.03 10.54
N PHE A 131 -3.21 11.81 10.03
CA PHE A 131 -2.50 11.56 8.79
C PHE A 131 -3.39 11.95 7.60
N ARG A 132 -3.01 12.99 6.86
CA ARG A 132 -3.81 13.55 5.77
C ARG A 132 -3.05 13.47 4.45
N ARG A 133 -3.75 13.80 3.35
CA ARG A 133 -3.19 13.82 2.01
C ARG A 133 -1.89 14.62 1.91
N ASP A 134 -1.86 15.82 2.45
CA ASP A 134 -0.66 16.67 2.41
C ASP A 134 0.50 16.07 3.18
N ASP A 135 0.24 15.40 4.30
CA ASP A 135 1.27 14.70 5.07
C ASP A 135 1.86 13.53 4.25
N ALA A 136 0.99 12.78 3.56
CA ALA A 136 1.43 11.71 2.67
C ALA A 136 2.30 12.24 1.54
N LEU A 137 1.85 13.28 0.84
CA LEU A 137 2.58 13.91 -0.28
C LEU A 137 3.95 14.42 0.11
N LYS A 138 4.10 14.96 1.32
CA LYS A 138 5.35 15.52 1.84
C LYS A 138 6.28 14.48 2.45
N THR A 139 5.82 13.25 2.61
CA THR A 139 6.63 12.18 3.19
C THR A 139 7.78 11.84 2.25
N LYS A 140 9.00 11.82 2.79
CA LYS A 140 10.21 11.46 2.08
C LYS A 140 10.64 10.05 2.44
N ILE A 141 10.89 9.22 1.45
CA ILE A 141 11.29 7.83 1.62
C ILE A 141 12.62 7.57 0.95
N LEU A 142 13.40 6.66 1.51
CA LEU A 142 14.67 6.23 0.96
C LEU A 142 14.44 5.00 0.08
N LEU A 143 14.80 5.09 -1.20
CA LEU A 143 14.66 3.99 -2.17
C LEU A 143 15.99 3.68 -2.84
N PRO A 144 16.20 2.40 -3.23
CA PRO A 144 17.27 2.06 -4.17
C PRO A 144 17.13 2.92 -5.42
N ALA A 145 18.24 3.45 -5.92
CA ALA A 145 18.22 4.39 -7.04
C ALA A 145 19.32 4.10 -8.02
N LYS A 146 19.01 4.24 -9.32
CA LYS A 146 20.00 4.23 -10.41
C LYS A 146 20.64 5.60 -10.54
N THR A 147 19.84 6.65 -10.42
CA THR A 147 20.27 8.05 -10.45
C THR A 147 19.55 8.84 -9.36
N ILE A 148 19.90 10.09 -9.16
CA ILE A 148 19.25 10.97 -8.18
C ILE A 148 17.75 11.14 -8.44
N ASN A 149 17.29 10.92 -9.69
CA ASN A 149 15.90 11.12 -10.09
C ASN A 149 15.17 9.82 -10.45
N GLU A 150 15.86 8.67 -10.44
CA GLU A 150 15.28 7.42 -10.90
C GLU A 150 15.49 6.30 -9.89
N PRO A 151 14.41 5.76 -9.29
CA PRO A 151 14.48 4.56 -8.48
C PRO A 151 15.00 3.35 -9.27
N ASP A 152 15.63 2.42 -8.59
CA ASP A 152 16.00 1.12 -9.15
C ASP A 152 14.81 0.17 -9.04
N TRP A 153 13.91 0.27 -10.02
CA TRP A 153 12.69 -0.54 -10.09
C TRP A 153 12.97 -2.04 -10.06
N GLN A 154 14.00 -2.47 -10.79
CA GLN A 154 14.34 -3.89 -10.89
C GLN A 154 14.81 -4.45 -9.56
N PHE A 155 15.59 -3.68 -8.79
CA PHE A 155 16.00 -4.09 -7.46
C PHE A 155 14.79 -4.34 -6.55
N MET A 156 13.84 -3.41 -6.54
CA MET A 156 12.64 -3.51 -5.70
C MET A 156 11.78 -4.72 -6.08
N GLU A 157 11.58 -4.93 -7.38
CA GLU A 157 10.80 -6.06 -7.88
C GLU A 157 11.46 -7.39 -7.51
N ASN A 158 12.74 -7.52 -7.74
CA ASN A 158 13.50 -8.72 -7.42
C ASN A 158 13.49 -9.01 -5.91
N TYR A 159 13.63 -7.97 -5.10
CA TYR A 159 13.61 -8.11 -3.64
C TYR A 159 12.29 -8.74 -3.15
N ILE A 160 11.15 -8.23 -3.60
CA ILE A 160 9.84 -8.77 -3.22
C ILE A 160 9.64 -10.18 -3.76
N LYS A 161 10.04 -10.46 -5.00
CA LYS A 161 9.96 -11.80 -5.58
C LYS A 161 10.78 -12.83 -4.79
N GLU A 162 11.97 -12.47 -4.36
CA GLU A 162 12.80 -13.32 -3.51
C GLU A 162 12.17 -13.60 -2.15
N LEU A 163 11.62 -12.56 -1.49
CA LEU A 163 10.91 -12.73 -0.22
C LEU A 163 9.72 -13.68 -0.37
N THR A 164 8.92 -13.51 -1.41
CA THR A 164 7.75 -14.36 -1.69
C THR A 164 8.16 -15.80 -1.91
N THR A 165 9.18 -16.04 -2.70
CA THR A 165 9.72 -17.37 -2.97
C THR A 165 10.22 -18.05 -1.69
N LYS A 166 10.91 -17.34 -0.84
CA LYS A 166 11.37 -17.85 0.46
C LYS A 166 10.24 -18.22 1.39
N THR A 167 9.26 -17.34 1.52
CA THR A 167 8.09 -17.59 2.35
C THR A 167 7.36 -18.85 1.89
N SER A 168 7.18 -19.02 0.59
CA SER A 168 6.58 -20.23 0.00
C SER A 168 7.38 -21.48 0.29
N LYS A 169 8.71 -21.43 0.18
CA LYS A 169 9.59 -22.56 0.52
C LYS A 169 9.51 -22.94 1.99
N ASN A 170 9.51 -21.95 2.88
CA ASN A 170 9.40 -22.18 4.32
C ASN A 170 8.07 -22.82 4.70
N ILE A 171 6.97 -22.37 4.11
CA ILE A 171 5.63 -22.96 4.31
C ILE A 171 5.62 -24.40 3.84
N ASN A 172 6.15 -24.70 2.66
CA ASN A 172 6.24 -26.06 2.12
C ASN A 172 7.08 -26.98 3.01
N LEU A 173 8.17 -26.49 3.58
CA LEU A 173 8.98 -27.23 4.54
C LEU A 173 8.20 -27.55 5.81
N LEU A 174 7.46 -26.59 6.36
CA LEU A 174 6.61 -26.80 7.54
C LEU A 174 5.51 -27.82 7.28
N LEU A 175 4.89 -27.80 6.10
CA LEU A 175 3.86 -28.76 5.70
C LEU A 175 4.41 -30.20 5.57
N LYS A 176 5.68 -30.36 5.22
CA LYS A 176 6.32 -31.68 5.13
C LYS A 176 6.67 -32.30 6.49
N VAL A 177 6.73 -31.50 7.55
CA VAL A 177 7.13 -31.95 8.89
C VAL A 177 5.90 -32.21 9.77
N SER A 178 4.72 -31.82 9.33
CA SER A 178 3.47 -32.01 10.05
C SER A 178 2.77 -33.36 9.69
#